data_f2dbce21a48fa639a02d1f000529b7b5
#
_entry.id   f2dbce21a48fa639a02d1f000529b7b5
#
_cell.length_a   1.000
_cell.length_b   1.000
_cell.length_c   1.000
_cell.angle_alpha   90.00
_cell.angle_beta   90.00
_cell.angle_gamma   90.00
#
_symmetry.space_group_name_H-M   'P 1'
#
loop_
_entity.id
_entity.type
_entity.pdbx_description
1 polymer ?
#
loop_
_entity_poly.entity_id
_entity_poly.type
_entity_poly.pdbx_seq_one_letter_code
_entity_poly.pdbx_strand_id
1 'polypeptide(L)'
;MRCFNVTFILPAAVVVAVRSVAAQTAIPLVDIKSVDPIIVIELRYAGANNLAGRALYPAKTRALVRPEVASRLVAAQAFLWRYNYGLKIWDAYRPKSVQMQLWHAVHNNDYVADPQVGAGSLHSWGLAVDATLIDTRNRPVLMPTDFDDFTPAAMWHYRGADPAIRSHLYLLQIAMRDAGFYGQPQEWWHFVIADWQKYVPRELRKPATGNQ
;
A
#
# COMPACT_ATOMS: atom_id res chain seq x y z
N MET A 1 -68.11 -38.12 -36.91
CA MET A 1 -66.65 -38.18 -36.80
C MET A 1 -66.12 -36.78 -36.43
N ARG A 2 -65.71 -36.61 -35.16
CA ARG A 2 -65.12 -35.37 -34.66
C ARG A 2 -63.60 -35.62 -34.49
N CYS A 3 -62.79 -34.95 -35.30
CA CYS A 3 -61.31 -34.99 -35.15
C CYS A 3 -60.91 -34.10 -34.01
N PHE A 4 -60.22 -34.63 -32.99
CA PHE A 4 -59.56 -33.88 -31.94
C PHE A 4 -58.14 -33.53 -32.40
N ASN A 5 -57.86 -32.24 -32.52
CA ASN A 5 -56.50 -31.75 -32.73
C ASN A 5 -55.81 -31.68 -31.36
N VAL A 6 -54.74 -32.45 -31.19
CA VAL A 6 -53.90 -32.42 -30.00
C VAL A 6 -52.68 -31.49 -30.31
N THR A 7 -52.66 -30.33 -29.68
CA THR A 7 -51.55 -29.40 -29.80
C THR A 7 -50.47 -29.78 -28.78
N PHE A 8 -49.32 -30.23 -29.24
CA PHE A 8 -48.12 -30.46 -28.41
C PHE A 8 -47.44 -29.13 -28.10
N ILE A 9 -47.44 -28.75 -26.82
CA ILE A 9 -46.62 -27.62 -26.30
C ILE A 9 -45.26 -28.17 -25.88
N LEU A 10 -44.19 -27.79 -26.59
CA LEU A 10 -42.83 -28.09 -26.20
C LEU A 10 -42.41 -27.16 -25.07
N PRO A 11 -41.79 -27.70 -23.99
CA PRO A 11 -41.29 -26.85 -22.92
C PRO A 11 -40.07 -26.05 -23.39
N ALA A 12 -40.09 -24.74 -23.15
CA ALA A 12 -38.93 -23.87 -23.36
C ALA A 12 -37.81 -24.21 -22.39
N ALA A 13 -36.65 -24.63 -22.93
CA ALA A 13 -35.48 -24.89 -22.11
C ALA A 13 -34.92 -23.54 -21.61
N VAL A 14 -34.96 -23.31 -20.31
CA VAL A 14 -34.31 -22.17 -19.67
C VAL A 14 -32.79 -22.47 -19.60
N VAL A 15 -32.01 -21.82 -20.47
CA VAL A 15 -30.54 -21.86 -20.40
C VAL A 15 -30.10 -20.93 -19.27
N VAL A 16 -29.79 -21.49 -18.11
CA VAL A 16 -29.15 -20.75 -17.04
C VAL A 16 -27.67 -20.54 -17.41
N ALA A 17 -27.32 -19.35 -17.85
CA ALA A 17 -25.93 -18.97 -18.08
C ALA A 17 -25.19 -18.91 -16.75
N VAL A 18 -24.45 -19.96 -16.41
CA VAL A 18 -23.50 -19.96 -15.29
C VAL A 18 -22.38 -18.99 -15.65
N ARG A 19 -22.44 -17.76 -15.09
CA ARG A 19 -21.30 -16.84 -15.15
C ARG A 19 -20.17 -17.46 -14.36
N SER A 20 -19.13 -17.91 -15.05
CA SER A 20 -17.87 -18.31 -14.44
C SER A 20 -17.34 -17.12 -13.64
N VAL A 21 -17.32 -17.24 -12.30
CA VAL A 21 -16.58 -16.31 -11.43
C VAL A 21 -15.12 -16.54 -11.76
N ALA A 22 -14.53 -15.62 -12.52
CA ALA A 22 -13.11 -15.65 -12.78
C ALA A 22 -12.38 -15.74 -11.44
N ALA A 23 -11.62 -16.80 -11.22
CA ALA A 23 -10.80 -16.96 -10.04
C ALA A 23 -9.90 -15.72 -9.92
N GLN A 24 -10.06 -14.97 -8.85
CA GLN A 24 -9.26 -13.79 -8.59
C GLN A 24 -7.81 -14.26 -8.44
N THR A 25 -6.99 -14.04 -9.45
CA THR A 25 -5.58 -14.44 -9.43
C THR A 25 -4.93 -13.83 -8.21
N ALA A 26 -4.28 -14.67 -7.40
CA ALA A 26 -3.57 -14.22 -6.21
C ALA A 26 -2.53 -13.16 -6.60
N ILE A 27 -2.44 -12.07 -5.81
CA ILE A 27 -1.44 -11.02 -6.03
C ILE A 27 -0.05 -11.65 -5.83
N PRO A 28 0.84 -11.62 -6.84
CA PRO A 28 2.19 -12.13 -6.66
C PRO A 28 2.94 -11.23 -5.68
N LEU A 29 3.38 -11.78 -4.56
CA LEU A 29 4.11 -11.07 -3.52
C LEU A 29 5.44 -11.75 -3.23
N VAL A 30 6.48 -10.96 -3.01
CA VAL A 30 7.81 -11.38 -2.59
C VAL A 30 8.18 -10.73 -1.26
N ASP A 31 8.99 -11.40 -0.46
CA ASP A 31 9.52 -10.85 0.79
C ASP A 31 10.68 -9.89 0.46
N ILE A 32 10.61 -8.66 0.96
CA ILE A 32 11.66 -7.65 0.76
C ILE A 32 13.02 -8.18 1.21
N LYS A 33 13.08 -8.91 2.33
CA LYS A 33 14.32 -9.48 2.85
C LYS A 33 14.93 -10.56 1.96
N SER A 34 14.14 -11.22 1.13
CA SER A 34 14.65 -12.20 0.16
C SER A 34 15.26 -11.55 -1.08
N VAL A 35 14.89 -10.28 -1.36
CA VAL A 35 15.38 -9.52 -2.53
C VAL A 35 16.57 -8.63 -2.15
N ASP A 36 16.47 -7.95 -1.02
CA ASP A 36 17.58 -7.16 -0.46
C ASP A 36 17.62 -7.33 1.08
N PRO A 37 18.58 -8.13 1.58
CA PRO A 37 18.73 -8.38 3.01
C PRO A 37 19.22 -7.16 3.81
N ILE A 38 19.74 -6.10 3.15
CA ILE A 38 20.24 -4.90 3.82
C ILE A 38 19.09 -3.99 4.25
N ILE A 39 17.98 -3.95 3.49
CA ILE A 39 16.81 -3.15 3.87
C ILE A 39 16.29 -3.62 5.24
N VAL A 40 16.19 -2.69 6.18
CA VAL A 40 15.70 -2.98 7.53
C VAL A 40 14.18 -3.04 7.54
N ILE A 41 13.61 -4.04 8.23
CA ILE A 41 12.17 -4.20 8.39
C ILE A 41 11.78 -3.98 9.83
N GLU A 42 10.86 -3.05 10.07
CA GLU A 42 10.25 -2.76 11.37
C GLU A 42 8.76 -2.47 11.14
N LEU A 43 7.97 -3.54 10.89
CA LEU A 43 6.53 -3.37 10.64
C LEU A 43 5.82 -2.80 11.86
N ARG A 44 5.42 -1.53 11.81
CA ARG A 44 4.81 -0.78 12.91
C ARG A 44 3.48 -1.38 13.35
N TYR A 45 2.72 -1.91 12.41
CA TYR A 45 1.46 -2.61 12.74
C TYR A 45 1.65 -3.99 13.37
N ALA A 46 2.89 -4.50 13.52
CA ALA A 46 3.17 -5.68 14.33
C ALA A 46 3.38 -5.36 15.83
N GLY A 47 3.38 -4.09 16.21
CA GLY A 47 3.48 -3.58 17.58
C GLY A 47 2.38 -2.59 17.91
N ALA A 48 2.55 -1.83 18.98
CA ALA A 48 1.60 -0.81 19.44
C ALA A 48 1.93 0.62 18.96
N ASN A 49 3.12 0.84 18.37
CA ASN A 49 3.52 2.16 17.87
C ASN A 49 2.95 2.41 16.47
N ASN A 50 1.65 2.66 16.41
CA ASN A 50 0.86 2.95 15.23
C ASN A 50 -0.47 3.60 15.63
N LEU A 51 -1.23 4.07 14.64
CA LEU A 51 -2.50 4.78 14.81
C LEU A 51 -3.57 4.00 15.61
N ALA A 52 -3.56 2.67 15.54
CA ALA A 52 -4.50 1.83 16.29
C ALA A 52 -4.10 1.61 17.75
N GLY A 53 -2.88 2.00 18.16
CA GLY A 53 -2.34 1.80 19.51
C GLY A 53 -2.18 0.33 19.92
N ARG A 54 -2.24 -0.61 18.99
CA ARG A 54 -2.15 -2.06 19.21
C ARG A 54 -1.62 -2.79 17.98
N ALA A 55 -1.16 -4.02 18.17
CA ALA A 55 -0.77 -4.87 17.05
C ALA A 55 -1.99 -5.25 16.19
N LEU A 56 -1.85 -5.06 14.88
CA LEU A 56 -2.79 -5.48 13.84
C LEU A 56 -2.24 -6.65 13.02
N TYR A 57 -0.92 -6.81 12.98
CA TYR A 57 -0.25 -7.93 12.33
C TYR A 57 0.16 -8.99 13.36
N PRO A 58 0.20 -10.27 12.95
CA PRO A 58 0.91 -11.30 13.72
C PRO A 58 2.38 -10.93 13.91
N ALA A 59 2.99 -11.31 15.05
CA ALA A 59 4.36 -10.92 15.42
C ALA A 59 5.46 -11.33 14.41
N LYS A 60 5.22 -12.36 13.59
CA LYS A 60 6.17 -12.86 12.58
C LYS A 60 5.76 -12.51 11.15
N THR A 61 4.95 -11.45 10.97
CA THR A 61 4.56 -10.99 9.64
C THR A 61 5.79 -10.57 8.84
N ARG A 62 5.86 -11.04 7.58
CA ARG A 62 6.90 -10.65 6.65
C ARG A 62 6.49 -9.40 5.89
N ALA A 63 7.47 -8.57 5.53
CA ALA A 63 7.27 -7.40 4.67
C ALA A 63 7.19 -7.85 3.21
N LEU A 64 5.97 -8.05 2.73
CA LEU A 64 5.70 -8.52 1.37
C LEU A 64 5.33 -7.35 0.47
N VAL A 65 5.79 -7.39 -0.78
CA VAL A 65 5.44 -6.43 -1.84
C VAL A 65 5.37 -7.13 -3.19
N ARG A 66 4.85 -6.48 -4.21
CA ARG A 66 4.99 -6.99 -5.58
C ARG A 66 6.45 -7.00 -6.02
N PRO A 67 6.86 -7.92 -6.93
CA PRO A 67 8.23 -7.99 -7.46
C PRO A 67 8.71 -6.64 -8.02
N GLU A 68 7.84 -5.89 -8.68
CA GLU A 68 8.14 -4.58 -9.27
C GLU A 68 8.45 -3.52 -8.19
N VAL A 69 7.74 -3.58 -7.06
CA VAL A 69 8.02 -2.72 -5.90
C VAL A 69 9.35 -3.11 -5.27
N ALA A 70 9.61 -4.41 -5.09
CA ALA A 70 10.87 -4.90 -4.53
C ALA A 70 12.08 -4.44 -5.37
N SER A 71 12.02 -4.58 -6.70
CA SER A 71 13.09 -4.12 -7.59
C SER A 71 13.38 -2.63 -7.46
N ARG A 72 12.34 -1.81 -7.30
CA ARG A 72 12.47 -0.36 -7.08
C ARG A 72 13.05 -0.03 -5.71
N LEU A 73 12.68 -0.79 -4.66
CA LEU A 73 13.28 -0.61 -3.33
C LEU A 73 14.79 -0.91 -3.34
N VAL A 74 15.24 -1.93 -4.08
CA VAL A 74 16.66 -2.20 -4.28
C VAL A 74 17.38 -1.01 -4.92
N ALA A 75 16.78 -0.38 -5.93
CA ALA A 75 17.34 0.82 -6.57
C ALA A 75 17.43 2.00 -5.61
N ALA A 76 16.37 2.25 -4.82
CA ALA A 76 16.36 3.31 -3.81
C ALA A 76 17.40 3.03 -2.71
N GLN A 77 17.52 1.80 -2.22
CA GLN A 77 18.53 1.38 -1.26
C GLN A 77 19.95 1.62 -1.79
N ALA A 78 20.23 1.20 -3.02
CA ALA A 78 21.54 1.40 -3.67
C ALA A 78 21.88 2.90 -3.86
N PHE A 79 20.87 3.73 -4.12
CA PHE A 79 21.06 5.19 -4.17
C PHE A 79 21.44 5.72 -2.78
N LEU A 80 20.69 5.39 -1.74
CA LEU A 80 20.90 5.87 -0.37
C LEU A 80 22.24 5.44 0.20
N TRP A 81 22.69 4.24 -0.13
CA TRP A 81 23.97 3.70 0.33
C TRP A 81 25.17 4.59 -0.04
N ARG A 82 25.11 5.26 -1.18
CA ARG A 82 26.15 6.22 -1.61
C ARG A 82 26.26 7.46 -0.72
N TYR A 83 25.21 7.72 0.07
CA TYR A 83 25.15 8.84 1.01
C TYR A 83 25.25 8.37 2.48
N ASN A 84 25.63 7.12 2.71
CA ASN A 84 25.74 6.50 4.03
C ASN A 84 24.39 6.39 4.76
N TYR A 85 23.29 6.18 4.02
CA TYR A 85 21.97 5.91 4.55
C TYR A 85 21.39 4.63 3.99
N GLY A 86 20.38 4.09 4.65
CA GLY A 86 19.61 2.94 4.20
C GLY A 86 18.12 3.14 4.42
N LEU A 87 17.32 2.24 3.83
CA LEU A 87 15.87 2.17 4.03
C LEU A 87 15.53 1.34 5.25
N LYS A 88 14.53 1.82 6.00
CA LYS A 88 13.75 1.03 6.95
C LYS A 88 12.28 1.06 6.52
N ILE A 89 11.66 -0.11 6.41
CA ILE A 89 10.26 -0.27 6.01
C ILE A 89 9.39 -0.40 7.26
N TRP A 90 8.40 0.48 7.38
CA TRP A 90 7.42 0.52 8.46
C TRP A 90 6.13 -0.19 8.12
N ASP A 91 5.72 -0.21 6.85
CA ASP A 91 4.62 -1.02 6.33
C ASP A 91 4.85 -1.41 4.87
N ALA A 92 4.22 -2.52 4.46
CA ALA A 92 4.31 -3.08 3.12
C ALA A 92 2.94 -3.61 2.67
N TYR A 93 2.81 -4.86 2.23
CA TYR A 93 1.49 -5.44 1.94
C TYR A 93 0.63 -5.49 3.21
N ARG A 94 -0.49 -4.78 3.18
CA ARG A 94 -1.49 -4.74 4.25
C ARG A 94 -2.73 -5.50 3.79
N PRO A 95 -3.04 -6.68 4.36
CA PRO A 95 -4.26 -7.42 4.02
C PRO A 95 -5.51 -6.55 4.17
N LYS A 96 -6.51 -6.74 3.30
CA LYS A 96 -7.78 -5.98 3.38
C LYS A 96 -8.47 -6.08 4.74
N SER A 97 -8.34 -7.23 5.41
CA SER A 97 -8.87 -7.42 6.77
C SER A 97 -8.20 -6.52 7.81
N VAL A 98 -6.90 -6.26 7.66
CA VAL A 98 -6.16 -5.32 8.51
C VAL A 98 -6.49 -3.88 8.14
N GLN A 99 -6.59 -3.56 6.85
CA GLN A 99 -7.05 -2.24 6.38
C GLN A 99 -8.44 -1.91 6.94
N MET A 100 -9.35 -2.89 6.99
CA MET A 100 -10.67 -2.70 7.58
C MET A 100 -10.59 -2.41 9.08
N GLN A 101 -9.72 -3.11 9.83
CA GLN A 101 -9.52 -2.82 11.27
C GLN A 101 -8.97 -1.42 11.50
N LEU A 102 -8.04 -0.96 10.65
CA LEU A 102 -7.47 0.38 10.71
C LEU A 102 -8.53 1.44 10.39
N TRP A 103 -9.32 1.20 9.33
CA TRP A 103 -10.46 2.07 8.96
C TRP A 103 -11.47 2.21 10.11
N HIS A 104 -11.85 1.10 10.76
CA HIS A 104 -12.74 1.14 11.90
C HIS A 104 -12.19 1.89 13.12
N ALA A 105 -10.86 1.95 13.27
CA ALA A 105 -10.24 2.70 14.36
C ALA A 105 -10.23 4.21 14.11
N VAL A 106 -10.17 4.66 12.85
CA VAL A 106 -9.90 6.05 12.49
C VAL A 106 -11.05 6.74 11.77
N HIS A 107 -11.74 6.05 10.84
CA HIS A 107 -12.86 6.59 10.03
C HIS A 107 -12.57 7.96 9.39
N ASN A 108 -11.36 8.17 8.88
CA ASN A 108 -10.98 9.41 8.22
C ASN A 108 -10.19 9.11 6.94
N ASN A 109 -10.78 9.44 5.78
CA ASN A 109 -10.19 9.22 4.46
C ASN A 109 -8.92 10.03 4.19
N ASP A 110 -8.65 11.09 4.93
CA ASP A 110 -7.43 11.88 4.78
C ASP A 110 -6.20 11.10 5.25
N TYR A 111 -6.39 10.11 6.15
CA TYR A 111 -5.32 9.32 6.76
C TYR A 111 -5.41 7.83 6.45
N VAL A 112 -6.62 7.29 6.35
CA VAL A 112 -6.85 5.85 6.12
C VAL A 112 -7.84 5.68 4.98
N ALA A 113 -7.41 5.09 3.88
CA ALA A 113 -8.32 4.83 2.75
C ALA A 113 -9.43 3.85 3.14
N ASP A 114 -10.69 4.18 2.78
CA ASP A 114 -11.82 3.28 2.96
C ASP A 114 -11.63 2.02 2.09
N PRO A 115 -11.52 0.82 2.68
CA PRO A 115 -11.31 -0.42 1.93
C PRO A 115 -12.47 -0.84 1.04
N GLN A 116 -13.64 -0.21 1.18
CA GLN A 116 -14.86 -0.49 0.41
C GLN A 116 -15.01 0.43 -0.80
N VAL A 117 -14.19 1.49 -0.91
CA VAL A 117 -14.31 2.50 -1.97
C VAL A 117 -13.15 2.40 -2.96
N GLY A 118 -13.45 2.23 -4.23
CA GLY A 118 -12.47 2.17 -5.31
C GLY A 118 -11.42 1.08 -5.10
N ALA A 119 -10.15 1.44 -5.24
CA ALA A 119 -9.02 0.53 -4.98
C ALA A 119 -8.79 0.27 -3.49
N GLY A 120 -9.37 1.08 -2.61
CA GLY A 120 -9.00 1.11 -1.20
C GLY A 120 -7.54 1.54 -1.02
N SER A 121 -6.84 0.95 -0.05
CA SER A 121 -5.42 1.19 0.15
C SER A 121 -4.55 0.45 -0.88
N LEU A 122 -3.57 1.13 -1.47
CA LEU A 122 -2.60 0.52 -2.37
C LEU A 122 -1.62 -0.42 -1.65
N HIS A 123 -1.49 -0.35 -0.33
CA HIS A 123 -0.84 -1.39 0.47
C HIS A 123 -1.53 -2.76 0.30
N SER A 124 -2.86 -2.79 0.19
CA SER A 124 -3.61 -4.04 0.00
C SER A 124 -3.42 -4.67 -1.40
N TRP A 125 -2.74 -3.96 -2.30
CA TRP A 125 -2.33 -4.45 -3.62
C TRP A 125 -0.83 -4.79 -3.68
N GLY A 126 -0.08 -4.56 -2.58
CA GLY A 126 1.38 -4.69 -2.54
C GLY A 126 2.10 -3.66 -3.40
N LEU A 127 1.50 -2.48 -3.62
CA LEU A 127 1.95 -1.41 -4.51
C LEU A 127 2.46 -0.18 -3.76
N ALA A 128 2.29 -0.14 -2.44
CA ALA A 128 2.74 0.92 -1.56
C ALA A 128 3.63 0.38 -0.45
N VAL A 129 4.49 1.25 0.06
CA VAL A 129 5.31 1.03 1.26
C VAL A 129 5.35 2.31 2.08
N ASP A 130 5.44 2.14 3.41
CA ASP A 130 5.81 3.21 4.32
C ASP A 130 7.27 3.01 4.70
N ALA A 131 8.09 4.03 4.46
CA ALA A 131 9.54 3.94 4.57
C ALA A 131 10.16 5.17 5.23
N THR A 132 11.30 4.94 5.90
CA THR A 132 12.12 5.99 6.49
C THR A 132 13.60 5.70 6.27
N LEU A 133 14.46 6.65 6.69
CA LEU A 133 15.91 6.51 6.65
C LEU A 133 16.49 5.95 7.95
N ILE A 134 17.58 5.23 7.79
CA ILE A 134 18.51 4.86 8.86
C ILE A 134 19.94 5.18 8.45
N ASP A 135 20.84 5.30 9.44
CA ASP A 135 22.26 5.41 9.20
C ASP A 135 22.90 4.02 8.92
N THR A 136 24.18 4.00 8.60
CA THR A 136 24.96 2.75 8.33
C THR A 136 25.07 1.80 9.52
N ARG A 137 24.68 2.24 10.73
CA ARG A 137 24.62 1.42 11.94
C ARG A 137 23.17 1.01 12.27
N ASN A 138 22.25 1.15 11.32
CA ASN A 138 20.81 0.87 11.46
C ASN A 138 20.11 1.74 12.53
N ARG A 139 20.67 2.89 12.89
CA ARG A 139 20.04 3.81 13.86
C ARG A 139 19.09 4.75 13.13
N PRO A 140 17.95 5.10 13.74
CA PRO A 140 17.05 6.11 13.21
C PRO A 140 17.78 7.46 13.02
N VAL A 141 17.43 8.18 11.97
CA VAL A 141 17.83 9.58 11.76
C VAL A 141 16.64 10.50 12.01
N LEU A 142 16.92 11.78 12.24
CA LEU A 142 15.85 12.77 12.47
C LEU A 142 14.99 12.90 11.21
N MET A 143 13.70 12.69 11.39
CA MET A 143 12.66 12.87 10.36
C MET A 143 11.57 13.80 10.90
N PRO A 144 10.64 14.31 10.03
CA PRO A 144 9.64 15.30 10.46
C PRO A 144 8.76 14.88 11.63
N THR A 145 8.33 13.62 11.65
CA THR A 145 7.48 13.03 12.69
C THR A 145 7.81 11.55 12.86
N ASP A 146 7.22 10.90 13.85
CA ASP A 146 7.15 9.43 13.88
C ASP A 146 6.05 8.94 12.90
N PHE A 147 5.94 7.62 12.77
CA PHE A 147 4.93 6.95 11.95
C PHE A 147 3.52 7.21 12.47
N ASP A 148 2.56 7.42 11.57
CA ASP A 148 1.15 7.69 11.90
C ASP A 148 0.91 8.95 12.76
N ASP A 149 1.90 9.85 12.85
CA ASP A 149 1.73 11.16 13.48
C ASP A 149 1.20 12.17 12.45
N PHE A 150 -0.11 12.30 12.36
CA PHE A 150 -0.81 13.16 11.38
C PHE A 150 -0.87 14.63 11.78
N THR A 151 0.25 15.17 12.24
CA THR A 151 0.41 16.61 12.46
C THR A 151 0.76 17.34 11.16
N PRO A 152 0.67 18.68 11.10
CA PRO A 152 1.15 19.46 9.95
C PRO A 152 2.63 19.21 9.59
N ALA A 153 3.44 18.69 10.52
CA ALA A 153 4.83 18.33 10.27
C ALA A 153 4.96 17.04 9.42
N ALA A 154 3.92 16.18 9.39
CA ALA A 154 3.91 14.95 8.59
C ALA A 154 3.73 15.20 7.08
N MET A 155 3.44 16.42 6.68
CA MET A 155 3.23 16.75 5.27
C MET A 155 4.47 16.47 4.43
N TRP A 156 4.25 16.05 3.18
CA TRP A 156 5.30 15.82 2.18
C TRP A 156 6.32 16.96 2.08
N HIS A 157 5.86 18.20 2.20
CA HIS A 157 6.69 19.38 2.23
C HIS A 157 6.87 19.86 3.67
N TYR A 158 7.92 19.38 4.32
CA TYR A 158 8.29 19.83 5.66
C TYR A 158 8.60 21.33 5.69
N ARG A 159 7.89 22.07 6.54
CA ARG A 159 8.03 23.54 6.70
C ARG A 159 8.76 23.94 7.99
N GLY A 160 9.24 22.98 8.77
CA GLY A 160 10.01 23.24 9.99
C GLY A 160 11.38 23.83 9.70
N ALA A 161 12.01 24.40 10.73
CA ALA A 161 13.26 25.12 10.62
C ALA A 161 14.51 24.21 10.59
N ASP A 162 14.41 22.95 11.06
CA ASP A 162 15.57 22.08 11.20
C ASP A 162 16.17 21.68 9.84
N PRO A 163 17.43 22.04 9.55
CA PRO A 163 18.07 21.74 8.27
C PRO A 163 18.40 20.25 8.12
N ALA A 164 18.64 19.51 9.21
CA ALA A 164 18.94 18.08 9.17
C ALA A 164 17.69 17.30 8.75
N ILE A 165 16.53 17.61 9.33
CA ILE A 165 15.26 17.03 8.93
C ILE A 165 14.96 17.28 7.45
N ARG A 166 15.12 18.53 6.98
CA ARG A 166 14.94 18.86 5.56
C ARG A 166 15.85 18.04 4.65
N SER A 167 17.12 17.91 5.01
CA SER A 167 18.11 17.17 4.24
C SER A 167 17.79 15.69 4.19
N HIS A 168 17.42 15.08 5.30
CA HIS A 168 17.07 13.66 5.38
C HIS A 168 15.79 13.37 4.57
N LEU A 169 14.73 14.17 4.77
CA LEU A 169 13.50 14.02 4.03
C LEU A 169 13.71 14.17 2.52
N TYR A 170 14.46 15.21 2.11
CA TYR A 170 14.79 15.43 0.70
C TYR A 170 15.55 14.25 0.08
N LEU A 171 16.54 13.69 0.80
CA LEU A 171 17.30 12.53 0.36
C LEU A 171 16.41 11.30 0.17
N LEU A 172 15.52 11.01 1.14
CA LEU A 172 14.55 9.92 1.02
C LEU A 172 13.65 10.12 -0.20
N GLN A 173 13.08 11.31 -0.35
CA GLN A 173 12.16 11.64 -1.44
C GLN A 173 12.83 11.52 -2.81
N ILE A 174 14.08 11.97 -2.97
CA ILE A 174 14.81 11.79 -4.23
C ILE A 174 15.05 10.31 -4.50
N ALA A 175 15.57 9.57 -3.52
CA ALA A 175 15.87 8.15 -3.70
C ALA A 175 14.63 7.35 -4.15
N MET A 176 13.50 7.60 -3.50
CA MET A 176 12.25 6.93 -3.84
C MET A 176 11.69 7.39 -5.19
N ARG A 177 11.70 8.70 -5.47
CA ARG A 177 11.25 9.24 -6.76
C ARG A 177 12.07 8.70 -7.93
N ASP A 178 13.39 8.70 -7.82
CA ASP A 178 14.29 8.25 -8.89
C ASP A 178 14.18 6.73 -9.10
N ALA A 179 13.77 5.99 -8.06
CA ALA A 179 13.39 4.58 -8.15
C ALA A 179 11.97 4.36 -8.71
N GLY A 180 11.22 5.41 -9.06
CA GLY A 180 9.90 5.32 -9.69
C GLY A 180 8.73 5.23 -8.72
N PHE A 181 8.89 5.76 -7.51
CA PHE A 181 7.79 6.01 -6.58
C PHE A 181 7.33 7.47 -6.63
N TYR A 182 6.13 7.73 -6.14
CA TYR A 182 5.68 9.05 -5.75
C TYR A 182 5.14 9.00 -4.31
N GLY A 183 5.16 10.15 -3.63
CA GLY A 183 4.67 10.28 -2.28
C GLY A 183 3.26 10.84 -2.21
N GLN A 184 2.69 10.86 -1.01
CA GLN A 184 1.38 11.39 -0.68
C GLN A 184 1.51 12.72 0.08
N PRO A 185 0.64 13.72 -0.16
CA PRO A 185 0.78 15.04 0.46
C PRO A 185 0.76 15.05 1.99
N GLN A 186 -0.02 14.17 2.63
CA GLN A 186 -0.25 14.15 4.07
C GLN A 186 0.74 13.28 4.87
N GLU A 187 1.52 12.42 4.16
CA GLU A 187 2.35 11.40 4.79
C GLU A 187 3.72 11.35 4.14
N TRP A 188 4.75 11.94 4.76
CA TRP A 188 6.10 11.98 4.20
C TRP A 188 6.73 10.59 4.02
N TRP A 189 6.27 9.59 4.78
CA TRP A 189 6.76 8.20 4.75
C TRP A 189 6.09 7.32 3.70
N HIS A 190 4.93 7.74 3.13
CA HIS A 190 4.13 6.91 2.23
C HIS A 190 4.55 7.04 0.77
N PHE A 191 4.86 5.92 0.14
CA PHE A 191 5.35 5.84 -1.24
C PHE A 191 4.59 4.80 -2.05
N VAL A 192 4.14 5.17 -3.24
CA VAL A 192 3.42 4.32 -4.19
C VAL A 192 4.19 4.25 -5.50
N ILE A 193 4.23 3.08 -6.16
CA ILE A 193 4.82 3.01 -7.50
C ILE A 193 4.04 3.86 -8.50
N ALA A 194 4.76 4.60 -9.37
CA ALA A 194 4.17 5.60 -10.25
C ALA A 194 3.18 5.02 -11.27
N ASP A 195 3.33 3.77 -11.61
CA ASP A 195 2.51 3.06 -12.61
C ASP A 195 1.51 2.05 -11.97
N TRP A 196 1.10 2.28 -10.72
CA TRP A 196 0.21 1.41 -9.95
C TRP A 196 -1.10 1.06 -10.70
N GLN A 197 -1.57 1.94 -11.58
CA GLN A 197 -2.78 1.73 -12.37
C GLN A 197 -2.69 0.48 -13.26
N LYS A 198 -1.49 0.02 -13.62
CA LYS A 198 -1.31 -1.22 -14.40
C LYS A 198 -1.76 -2.47 -13.65
N TYR A 199 -1.78 -2.41 -12.31
CA TYR A 199 -1.97 -3.54 -11.41
C TYR A 199 -3.34 -3.57 -10.74
N VAL A 200 -4.10 -2.49 -10.85
CA VAL A 200 -5.43 -2.36 -10.25
C VAL A 200 -6.48 -2.40 -11.37
N PRO A 201 -7.59 -3.14 -11.25
CA PRO A 201 -8.68 -3.15 -12.22
C PRO A 201 -9.17 -1.74 -12.55
N ARG A 202 -9.48 -1.48 -13.82
CA ARG A 202 -9.82 -0.13 -14.31
C ARG A 202 -11.03 0.47 -13.57
N GLU A 203 -12.01 -0.33 -13.26
CA GLU A 203 -13.23 0.06 -12.54
C GLU A 203 -12.97 0.52 -11.11
N LEU A 204 -11.86 0.09 -10.48
CA LEU A 204 -11.46 0.46 -9.13
C LEU A 204 -10.49 1.65 -9.08
N ARG A 205 -10.05 2.19 -10.24
CA ARG A 205 -9.04 3.27 -10.28
C ARG A 205 -9.61 4.66 -10.03
N LYS A 206 -10.92 4.80 -9.94
CA LYS A 206 -11.54 6.10 -9.64
C LYS A 206 -11.22 6.49 -8.21
N PRO A 207 -10.79 7.75 -7.95
CA PRO A 207 -10.73 8.26 -6.60
C PRO A 207 -12.14 8.17 -6.00
N ALA A 208 -12.22 7.90 -4.70
CA ALA A 208 -13.45 8.16 -3.96
C ALA A 208 -13.80 9.62 -4.26
N THR A 209 -14.92 9.87 -4.93
CA THR A 209 -15.42 11.23 -5.14
C THR A 209 -15.79 11.76 -3.77
N GLY A 210 -14.83 12.42 -3.13
CA GLY A 210 -15.12 13.31 -2.01
C GLY A 210 -16.04 14.40 -2.54
N ASN A 211 -17.16 14.59 -1.91
CA ASN A 211 -18.06 15.72 -2.17
C ASN A 211 -17.22 17.00 -2.21
N GLN A 212 -17.38 17.72 -3.32
CA GLN A 212 -16.99 19.12 -3.46
C GLN A 212 -17.75 19.98 -2.44
#